data_509eb38819ac70e73a0dc7440836be3b
#
_entry.id   509eb38819ac70e73a0dc7440836be3b
#
_cell.length_a   1.000
_cell.length_b   1.000
_cell.length_c   1.000
_cell.angle_alpha   90.00
_cell.angle_beta   90.00
_cell.angle_gamma   90.00
#
_symmetry.space_group_name_H-M   'P 1'
#
loop_
_entity.id
_entity.type
_entity.pdbx_description
1 polymer ?
#
loop_
_entity_poly.entity_id
_entity_poly.type
_entity_poly.pdbx_seq_one_letter_code
_entity_poly.pdbx_strand_id
1 'polypeptide(L)'
;YAHIGHDSVTGNHCILVNNTALAGHVHVGDWAILSGFTLVHQYCHIGAHAFSGMGTAIGKDVPAFVTVFGSPAEARSMNFEGMRRRGFSDEVIHVLRRCYKIVYRQGLTVEDALKELAEPAAQHPEVELFRQSILSSARGITR
;
A
#
# COMPACT_ATOMS: atom_id res chain seq x y z
N TYR A 1 13.54 -0.10 -18.47
CA TYR A 1 14.60 0.12 -17.45
C TYR A 1 14.11 -0.07 -16.01
N ALA A 2 13.01 -0.80 -15.79
CA ALA A 2 12.65 -1.20 -14.45
C ALA A 2 13.58 -2.33 -13.98
N HIS A 3 13.97 -2.32 -12.70
CA HIS A 3 14.82 -3.34 -12.10
C HIS A 3 14.08 -4.06 -10.98
N ILE A 4 14.10 -5.36 -11.04
CA ILE A 4 13.55 -6.21 -9.98
C ILE A 4 14.69 -6.99 -9.35
N GLY A 5 15.03 -6.66 -8.10
CA GLY A 5 16.12 -7.29 -7.38
C GLY A 5 15.86 -8.77 -7.11
N HIS A 6 16.93 -9.48 -6.66
CA HIS A 6 16.87 -10.91 -6.39
C HIS A 6 15.79 -11.25 -5.34
N ASP A 7 15.15 -12.40 -5.52
CA ASP A 7 14.13 -12.91 -4.59
C ASP A 7 12.93 -12.00 -4.38
N SER A 8 12.72 -11.02 -5.27
CA SER A 8 11.53 -10.19 -5.24
C SER A 8 10.37 -10.88 -5.94
N VAL A 9 9.15 -10.59 -5.48
CA VAL A 9 7.92 -11.17 -6.01
C VAL A 9 6.96 -10.05 -6.38
N THR A 10 6.46 -10.09 -7.59
CA THR A 10 5.39 -9.19 -8.02
C THR A 10 4.12 -9.98 -8.25
N GLY A 11 3.01 -9.46 -7.76
CA GLY A 11 1.69 -10.03 -8.02
C GLY A 11 1.20 -9.80 -9.43
N ASN A 12 -0.10 -9.98 -9.62
CA ASN A 12 -0.74 -9.83 -10.93
C ASN A 12 -1.13 -8.38 -11.20
N HIS A 13 -1.08 -7.99 -12.47
CA HIS A 13 -1.51 -6.66 -12.93
C HIS A 13 -0.74 -5.50 -12.31
N CYS A 14 0.50 -5.73 -11.87
CA CYS A 14 1.36 -4.66 -11.38
C CYS A 14 1.91 -3.82 -12.53
N ILE A 15 2.08 -2.53 -12.29
CA ILE A 15 2.72 -1.62 -13.23
C ILE A 15 3.94 -1.02 -12.56
N LEU A 16 5.11 -1.29 -13.13
CA LEU A 16 6.36 -0.66 -12.72
C LEU A 16 6.82 0.24 -13.85
N VAL A 17 6.71 1.53 -13.64
CA VAL A 17 7.04 2.53 -14.66
C VAL A 17 8.56 2.67 -14.77
N ASN A 18 9.04 3.38 -15.78
CA ASN A 18 10.46 3.53 -16.10
C ASN A 18 11.33 3.81 -14.88
N ASN A 19 12.44 3.08 -14.79
CA ASN A 19 13.46 3.28 -13.75
C ASN A 19 12.98 3.02 -12.32
N THR A 20 11.84 2.34 -12.16
CA THR A 20 11.46 1.80 -10.86
C THR A 20 12.45 0.70 -10.49
N ALA A 21 12.97 0.73 -9.27
CA ALA A 21 13.92 -0.28 -8.81
C ALA A 21 13.46 -0.88 -7.49
N LEU A 22 13.33 -2.21 -7.49
CA LEU A 22 13.08 -3.00 -6.29
C LEU A 22 14.41 -3.60 -5.86
N ALA A 23 14.82 -3.38 -4.61
CA ALA A 23 15.95 -4.07 -4.04
C ALA A 23 15.59 -5.55 -3.78
N GLY A 24 16.47 -6.31 -3.14
CA GLY A 24 16.19 -7.74 -2.91
C GLY A 24 15.03 -7.99 -1.96
N HIS A 25 14.32 -9.12 -2.16
CA HIS A 25 13.27 -9.61 -1.28
C HIS A 25 12.08 -8.64 -1.11
N VAL A 26 11.78 -7.84 -2.12
CA VAL A 26 10.62 -6.95 -2.12
C VAL A 26 9.40 -7.71 -2.65
N HIS A 27 8.28 -7.56 -1.96
CA HIS A 27 7.00 -8.14 -2.40
C HIS A 27 6.04 -7.04 -2.80
N VAL A 28 5.49 -7.15 -4.00
CA VAL A 28 4.53 -6.19 -4.54
C VAL A 28 3.21 -6.91 -4.77
N GLY A 29 2.16 -6.43 -4.12
CA GLY A 29 0.82 -7.03 -4.23
C GLY A 29 0.13 -6.72 -5.54
N ASP A 30 -0.96 -7.44 -5.81
CA ASP A 30 -1.72 -7.30 -7.04
C ASP A 30 -2.20 -5.86 -7.27
N TRP A 31 -2.19 -5.43 -8.52
CA TRP A 31 -2.69 -4.13 -8.95
C TRP A 31 -1.91 -2.93 -8.41
N ALA A 32 -0.76 -3.12 -7.76
CA ALA A 32 0.06 -2.00 -7.32
C ALA A 32 0.69 -1.30 -8.52
N ILE A 33 0.78 0.03 -8.44
CA ILE A 33 1.39 0.86 -9.47
C ILE A 33 2.52 1.67 -8.84
N LEU A 34 3.73 1.44 -9.34
CA LEU A 34 4.90 2.19 -8.91
C LEU A 34 5.31 3.11 -10.05
N SER A 35 5.13 4.41 -9.85
CA SER A 35 5.45 5.43 -10.87
C SER A 35 6.95 5.56 -11.10
N GLY A 36 7.32 6.25 -12.15
CA GLY A 36 8.72 6.35 -12.58
C GLY A 36 9.68 6.74 -11.48
N PHE A 37 10.84 6.10 -11.46
CA PHE A 37 11.90 6.35 -10.48
C PHE A 37 11.51 6.06 -9.03
N THR A 38 10.51 5.21 -8.81
CA THR A 38 10.22 4.71 -7.47
C THR A 38 11.32 3.74 -7.05
N LEU A 39 11.88 3.95 -5.87
CA LEU A 39 12.91 3.10 -5.29
C LEU A 39 12.34 2.43 -4.05
N VAL A 40 12.50 1.11 -3.95
CA VAL A 40 11.98 0.34 -2.83
C VAL A 40 13.11 -0.38 -2.11
N HIS A 41 13.25 -0.10 -0.82
CA HIS A 41 14.27 -0.71 0.03
C HIS A 41 14.05 -2.23 0.15
N GLN A 42 15.14 -2.97 0.38
CA GLN A 42 15.06 -4.43 0.54
C GLN A 42 14.08 -4.83 1.64
N TYR A 43 13.42 -5.97 1.43
CA TYR A 43 12.46 -6.57 2.35
C TYR A 43 11.15 -5.81 2.54
N CYS A 44 10.95 -4.69 1.87
CA CYS A 44 9.67 -3.98 1.95
C CYS A 44 8.56 -4.75 1.23
N HIS A 45 7.35 -4.62 1.78
CA HIS A 45 6.12 -5.12 1.18
C HIS A 45 5.27 -3.94 0.71
N ILE A 46 4.90 -3.98 -0.54
CA ILE A 46 3.98 -3.00 -1.14
C ILE A 46 2.63 -3.70 -1.27
N GLY A 47 1.65 -3.21 -0.55
CA GLY A 47 0.31 -3.85 -0.52
C GLY A 47 -0.41 -3.78 -1.85
N ALA A 48 -1.41 -4.65 -2.02
CA ALA A 48 -2.24 -4.67 -3.22
C ALA A 48 -2.92 -3.30 -3.43
N HIS A 49 -3.07 -2.90 -4.68
CA HIS A 49 -3.69 -1.63 -5.07
C HIS A 49 -2.98 -0.38 -4.57
N ALA A 50 -1.79 -0.50 -4.00
CA ALA A 50 -1.01 0.67 -3.57
C ALA A 50 -0.51 1.46 -4.79
N PHE A 51 -0.21 2.73 -4.58
CA PHE A 51 0.28 3.61 -5.61
C PHE A 51 1.43 4.47 -5.07
N SER A 52 2.50 4.59 -5.83
CA SER A 52 3.57 5.55 -5.51
C SER A 52 3.67 6.61 -6.59
N GLY A 53 3.86 7.87 -6.16
CA GLY A 53 4.15 8.96 -7.07
C GLY A 53 5.56 8.86 -7.65
N MET A 54 5.82 9.62 -8.70
CA MET A 54 7.13 9.64 -9.36
C MET A 54 8.23 10.08 -8.39
N GLY A 55 9.35 9.38 -8.40
CA GLY A 55 10.50 9.71 -7.56
C GLY A 55 10.37 9.34 -6.09
N THR A 56 9.39 8.51 -5.74
CA THR A 56 9.16 8.07 -4.35
C THR A 56 10.24 7.12 -3.89
N ALA A 57 10.77 7.33 -2.67
CA ALA A 57 11.73 6.43 -2.04
C ALA A 57 11.06 5.73 -0.84
N ILE A 58 10.79 4.45 -0.99
CA ILE A 58 10.04 3.67 -0.01
C ILE A 58 11.02 2.89 0.87
N GLY A 59 11.02 3.19 2.18
CA GLY A 59 11.88 2.53 3.16
C GLY A 59 11.15 1.65 4.16
N LYS A 60 9.82 1.71 4.19
CA LYS A 60 8.95 0.91 5.06
C LYS A 60 7.81 0.35 4.23
N ASP A 61 7.09 -0.62 4.79
CA ASP A 61 5.98 -1.24 4.10
C ASP A 61 4.89 -0.22 3.74
N VAL A 62 4.27 -0.41 2.60
CA VAL A 62 3.13 0.39 2.16
C VAL A 62 1.88 -0.47 2.26
N PRO A 63 0.93 -0.10 3.12
CA PRO A 63 -0.31 -0.87 3.25
C PRO A 63 -1.11 -0.92 1.94
N ALA A 64 -1.96 -1.94 1.81
CA ALA A 64 -2.84 -2.06 0.66
C ALA A 64 -3.65 -0.77 0.44
N PHE A 65 -3.86 -0.40 -0.80
CA PHE A 65 -4.62 0.77 -1.25
C PHE A 65 -3.98 2.13 -1.00
N VAL A 66 -2.89 2.20 -0.24
CA VAL A 66 -2.32 3.49 0.18
C VAL A 66 -1.51 4.13 -0.94
N THR A 67 -1.68 5.44 -1.09
CA THR A 67 -0.90 6.28 -1.99
C THR A 67 0.22 6.97 -1.22
N VAL A 68 1.45 6.81 -1.71
CA VAL A 68 2.64 7.40 -1.08
C VAL A 68 3.39 8.29 -2.05
N PHE A 69 4.02 9.33 -1.52
CA PHE A 69 4.83 10.28 -2.29
C PHE A 69 6.06 10.68 -1.48
N GLY A 70 7.10 11.03 -2.18
CA GLY A 70 8.24 11.73 -1.60
C GLY A 70 9.45 10.86 -1.30
N SER A 71 10.50 11.50 -0.84
CA SER A 71 11.77 10.88 -0.44
C SER A 71 12.23 11.51 0.88
N PRO A 72 12.05 10.85 2.01
CA PRO A 72 11.40 9.54 2.20
C PRO A 72 9.89 9.58 1.92
N ALA A 73 9.34 8.43 1.56
CA ALA A 73 7.92 8.30 1.25
C ALA A 73 7.03 8.61 2.45
N GLU A 74 5.94 9.31 2.18
CA GLU A 74 4.90 9.60 3.16
C GLU A 74 3.54 9.19 2.61
N ALA A 75 2.69 8.63 3.46
CA ALA A 75 1.33 8.30 3.09
C ALA A 75 0.51 9.58 2.93
N ARG A 76 -0.22 9.69 1.83
CA ARG A 76 -1.04 10.87 1.53
C ARG A 76 -2.52 10.58 1.56
N SER A 77 -2.93 9.43 1.05
CA SER A 77 -4.32 9.06 0.89
C SER A 77 -4.41 7.59 0.48
N MET A 78 -5.55 7.18 -0.02
CA MET A 78 -5.71 5.90 -0.71
C MET A 78 -5.91 6.13 -2.21
N ASN A 79 -5.68 5.08 -2.98
CA ASN A 79 -5.82 5.10 -4.43
C ASN A 79 -7.30 4.97 -4.84
N PHE A 80 -8.11 5.98 -4.51
CA PHE A 80 -9.54 5.96 -4.81
C PHE A 80 -9.82 5.91 -6.31
N GLU A 81 -9.00 6.60 -7.09
CA GLU A 81 -9.12 6.57 -8.55
C GLU A 81 -8.95 5.15 -9.10
N GLY A 82 -7.92 4.45 -8.63
CA GLY A 82 -7.69 3.06 -9.01
C GLY A 82 -8.83 2.14 -8.58
N MET A 83 -9.40 2.37 -7.40
CA MET A 83 -10.55 1.61 -6.92
C MET A 83 -11.75 1.78 -7.86
N ARG A 84 -12.06 3.02 -8.25
CA ARG A 84 -13.16 3.32 -9.17
C ARG A 84 -12.94 2.64 -10.53
N ARG A 85 -11.74 2.75 -11.07
CA ARG A 85 -11.39 2.13 -12.35
C ARG A 85 -11.54 0.62 -12.33
N ARG A 86 -11.34 0.00 -11.17
CA ARG A 86 -11.43 -1.46 -11.01
C ARG A 86 -12.82 -1.93 -10.57
N GLY A 87 -13.78 -1.01 -10.53
CA GLY A 87 -15.17 -1.37 -10.28
C GLY A 87 -15.55 -1.53 -8.80
N PHE A 88 -14.77 -0.96 -7.88
CA PHE A 88 -15.13 -0.97 -6.47
C PHE A 88 -16.42 -0.18 -6.26
N SER A 89 -17.32 -0.69 -5.43
CA SER A 89 -18.56 0.01 -5.12
C SER A 89 -18.29 1.28 -4.31
N ASP A 90 -19.20 2.24 -4.41
CA ASP A 90 -19.13 3.47 -3.61
C ASP A 90 -19.14 3.17 -2.12
N GLU A 91 -19.91 2.17 -1.70
CA GLU A 91 -19.94 1.72 -0.31
C GLU A 91 -18.56 1.27 0.19
N VAL A 92 -17.89 0.41 -0.56
CA VAL A 92 -16.56 -0.09 -0.20
C VAL A 92 -15.54 1.04 -0.16
N ILE A 93 -15.58 1.94 -1.15
CA ILE A 93 -14.68 3.10 -1.18
C ILE A 93 -14.89 3.98 0.06
N HIS A 94 -16.15 4.21 0.43
CA HIS A 94 -16.48 4.99 1.62
C HIS A 94 -15.94 4.34 2.90
N VAL A 95 -16.12 3.03 3.05
CA VAL A 95 -15.62 2.28 4.21
C VAL A 95 -14.09 2.33 4.25
N LEU A 96 -13.41 2.12 3.13
CA LEU A 96 -11.95 2.20 3.08
C LEU A 96 -11.44 3.60 3.43
N ARG A 97 -12.14 4.64 2.99
CA ARG A 97 -11.78 6.02 3.36
C ARG A 97 -11.83 6.23 4.88
N ARG A 98 -12.84 5.69 5.53
CA ARG A 98 -12.94 5.72 6.99
C ARG A 98 -11.82 4.93 7.64
N CYS A 99 -11.48 3.75 7.10
CA CYS A 99 -10.38 2.92 7.60
C CYS A 99 -9.04 3.64 7.47
N TYR A 100 -8.80 4.36 6.39
CA TYR A 100 -7.60 5.17 6.24
C TYR A 100 -7.47 6.20 7.38
N LYS A 101 -8.55 6.89 7.69
CA LYS A 101 -8.56 7.88 8.78
C LYS A 101 -8.25 7.25 10.13
N ILE A 102 -8.76 6.04 10.38
CA ILE A 102 -8.47 5.30 11.61
C ILE A 102 -6.96 5.08 11.75
N VAL A 103 -6.29 4.67 10.71
CA VAL A 103 -4.86 4.34 10.75
C VAL A 103 -4.00 5.60 10.78
N TYR A 104 -4.35 6.63 10.01
CA TYR A 104 -3.45 7.75 9.71
C TYR A 104 -3.84 9.09 10.32
N ARG A 105 -5.09 9.27 10.77
CA ARG A 105 -5.62 10.59 11.13
C ARG A 105 -6.12 10.71 12.55
N GLN A 106 -6.15 9.62 13.32
CA GLN A 106 -6.73 9.64 14.68
C GLN A 106 -5.67 9.57 15.79
N GLY A 107 -4.39 9.55 15.43
CA GLY A 107 -3.32 9.50 16.42
C GLY A 107 -3.23 8.18 17.19
N LEU A 108 -3.87 7.12 16.67
CA LEU A 108 -3.83 5.81 17.30
C LEU A 108 -2.49 5.11 17.06
N THR A 109 -2.11 4.24 17.99
CA THR A 109 -1.03 3.29 17.71
C THR A 109 -1.50 2.30 16.64
N VAL A 110 -0.54 1.65 15.97
CA VAL A 110 -0.89 0.62 14.99
C VAL A 110 -1.74 -0.49 15.64
N GLU A 111 -1.38 -0.90 16.86
CA GLU A 111 -2.14 -1.92 17.59
C GLU A 111 -3.59 -1.50 17.81
N ASP A 112 -3.82 -0.29 18.28
CA ASP A 112 -5.18 0.22 18.52
C ASP A 112 -5.94 0.42 17.22
N ALA A 113 -5.28 0.89 16.17
CA ALA A 113 -5.89 1.02 14.85
C ALA A 113 -6.35 -0.34 14.31
N LEU A 114 -5.54 -1.39 14.47
CA LEU A 114 -5.92 -2.74 14.03
C LEU A 114 -7.15 -3.26 14.76
N LYS A 115 -7.31 -2.92 16.04
CA LYS A 115 -8.52 -3.28 16.80
C LYS A 115 -9.74 -2.58 16.22
N GLU A 116 -9.62 -1.31 15.89
CA GLU A 116 -10.70 -0.53 15.27
C GLU A 116 -11.09 -1.06 13.88
N LEU A 117 -10.15 -1.62 13.15
CA LEU A 117 -10.39 -2.18 11.83
C LEU A 117 -11.08 -3.55 11.86
N ALA A 118 -11.12 -4.23 13.00
CA ALA A 118 -11.61 -5.60 13.08
C ALA A 118 -13.07 -5.74 12.62
N GLU A 119 -13.94 -4.83 13.03
CA GLU A 119 -15.37 -4.88 12.67
C GLU A 119 -15.59 -4.64 11.16
N PRO A 120 -15.11 -3.54 10.56
CA PRO A 120 -15.30 -3.37 9.13
C PRO A 120 -14.58 -4.44 8.30
N ALA A 121 -13.47 -4.99 8.78
CA ALA A 121 -12.78 -6.09 8.11
C ALA A 121 -13.63 -7.36 8.06
N ALA A 122 -14.41 -7.63 9.10
CA ALA A 122 -15.32 -8.78 9.13
C ALA A 122 -16.46 -8.64 8.11
N GLN A 123 -16.80 -7.43 7.71
CA GLN A 123 -17.89 -7.13 6.79
C GLN A 123 -17.45 -6.93 5.34
N HIS A 124 -16.18 -6.58 5.11
CA HIS A 124 -15.64 -6.24 3.79
C HIS A 124 -14.28 -6.90 3.56
N PRO A 125 -14.17 -7.80 2.57
CA PRO A 125 -12.87 -8.43 2.26
C PRO A 125 -11.77 -7.43 1.90
N GLU A 126 -12.13 -6.30 1.29
CA GLU A 126 -11.17 -5.25 0.94
C GLU A 126 -10.55 -4.62 2.20
N VAL A 127 -11.35 -4.44 3.25
CA VAL A 127 -10.85 -3.93 4.53
C VAL A 127 -9.93 -4.96 5.17
N GLU A 128 -10.27 -6.25 5.09
CA GLU A 128 -9.40 -7.31 5.60
C GLU A 128 -8.07 -7.33 4.88
N LEU A 129 -8.05 -7.11 3.57
CA LEU A 129 -6.82 -7.00 2.80
C LEU A 129 -5.95 -5.85 3.32
N PHE A 130 -6.55 -4.69 3.58
CA PHE A 130 -5.86 -3.54 4.16
C PHE A 130 -5.32 -3.86 5.55
N ARG A 131 -6.16 -4.41 6.41
CA ARG A 131 -5.80 -4.80 7.78
C ARG A 131 -4.64 -5.80 7.79
N GLN A 132 -4.70 -6.85 6.97
CA GLN A 132 -3.65 -7.87 6.91
C GLN A 132 -2.31 -7.29 6.43
N SER A 133 -2.33 -6.35 5.50
CA SER A 133 -1.09 -5.72 5.05
C SER A 133 -0.38 -4.94 6.17
N ILE A 134 -1.14 -4.43 7.13
CA ILE A 134 -0.59 -3.73 8.30
C ILE A 134 -0.16 -4.73 9.36
N LEU A 135 -1.01 -5.70 9.66
CA LEU A 135 -0.78 -6.72 10.68
C LEU A 135 0.49 -7.52 10.40
N SER A 136 0.73 -7.88 9.15
CA SER A 136 1.87 -8.69 8.73
C SER A 136 3.17 -7.90 8.58
N SER A 137 3.14 -6.58 8.73
CA SER A 137 4.32 -5.74 8.56
C SER A 137 5.32 -5.95 9.70
N ALA A 138 6.52 -6.44 9.36
CA ALA A 138 7.62 -6.59 10.32
C ALA A 138 8.46 -5.32 10.44
N ARG A 139 8.54 -4.53 9.36
CA ARG A 139 9.36 -3.31 9.31
C ARG A 139 8.65 -2.06 9.82
N GLY A 140 7.35 -2.13 9.98
CA GLY A 140 6.51 -0.97 10.20
C GLY A 140 5.97 -0.41 8.87
N ILE A 141 4.93 0.39 8.97
CA ILE A 141 4.26 0.96 7.81
C ILE A 141 4.74 2.38 7.53
N THR A 142 4.72 2.77 6.25
CA THR A 142 4.93 4.16 5.84
C THR A 142 3.81 5.03 6.40
N ARG A 143 4.19 6.16 6.97
CA ARG A 143 3.24 7.11 7.52
C ARG A 143 3.22 8.42 6.78
#